data_63253cfa6a633d383c880af61756fb39
#
_entry.id   63253cfa6a633d383c880af61756fb39
#
_cell.length_a   1.000
_cell.length_b   1.000
_cell.length_c   1.000
_cell.angle_alpha   90.00
_cell.angle_beta   90.00
_cell.angle_gamma   90.00
#
_symmetry.space_group_name_H-M   'P 1'
#
loop_
_entity.id
_entity.type
_entity.pdbx_description
1 polymer ?
#
loop_
_entity_poly.entity_id
_entity_poly.type
_entity_poly.pdbx_seq_one_letter_code
_entity_poly.pdbx_strand_id
1 'polypeptide(L)'
;IPVRSPFGVTYGNKPVIDSTYSTLKEFPNRQLLGEDVIWNGNDEIGYHSSHRILSKGTHLGKGFYGEPTGKDIYYRVIADCACKNNQVYDEWIVRDQGAMVRQIGYSPEEFARKMIEKEGGVSNSSKLYDANSDKNSDYKAESYKDGSIAEKYTQVLSNIFNKSYEYEDYDRAANLFWPGNKLGHGREDIIEKWNSIKKIFTNIKFSIEHVGFLEEPEKNPRVSVRWFLEGEHANESDEYGKIGRAHV
;
A
#
# COMPACT_ATOMS: atom_id res chain seq x y z
N ILE A 1 11.79 -15.67 5.17
CA ILE A 1 11.40 -14.33 4.70
C ILE A 1 10.26 -13.80 5.56
N PRO A 2 10.37 -12.61 6.17
CA PRO A 2 9.24 -11.85 6.66
C PRO A 2 8.50 -11.17 5.50
N VAL A 3 7.17 -11.22 5.52
CA VAL A 3 6.29 -10.46 4.63
C VAL A 3 5.40 -9.59 5.49
N ARG A 4 5.55 -8.29 5.36
CA ARG A 4 4.78 -7.29 6.11
C ARG A 4 3.58 -6.85 5.30
N SER A 5 2.44 -6.81 5.94
CA SER A 5 1.17 -6.38 5.35
C SER A 5 0.36 -5.58 6.39
N PRO A 6 -0.72 -4.90 6.02
CA PRO A 6 -1.60 -4.24 6.98
C PRO A 6 -2.17 -5.16 8.08
N PHE A 7 -2.14 -6.46 7.86
CA PHE A 7 -2.62 -7.48 8.82
C PHE A 7 -1.53 -8.02 9.76
N GLY A 8 -0.31 -7.52 9.64
CA GLY A 8 0.84 -7.98 10.43
C GLY A 8 1.94 -8.61 9.58
N VAL A 9 2.83 -9.33 10.26
CA VAL A 9 4.00 -9.96 9.66
C VAL A 9 3.83 -11.46 9.58
N THR A 10 4.04 -12.01 8.38
CA THR A 10 4.08 -13.45 8.14
C THR A 10 5.54 -13.89 8.00
N TYR A 11 5.98 -14.85 8.81
CA TYR A 11 7.36 -15.35 8.79
C TYR A 11 7.46 -16.72 8.14
N GLY A 12 8.45 -16.84 7.26
CA GLY A 12 8.82 -18.11 6.62
C GLY A 12 8.11 -18.36 5.29
N ASN A 13 8.68 -19.27 4.51
CA ASN A 13 8.21 -19.55 3.16
C ASN A 13 6.86 -20.27 3.13
N LYS A 14 6.69 -21.25 4.04
CA LYS A 14 5.47 -22.08 4.03
C LYS A 14 4.21 -21.26 4.28
N PRO A 15 4.10 -20.39 5.32
CA PRO A 15 2.92 -19.55 5.52
C PRO A 15 2.63 -18.60 4.36
N VAL A 16 3.66 -18.07 3.70
CA VAL A 16 3.51 -17.21 2.51
C VAL A 16 2.92 -18.00 1.33
N ILE A 17 3.42 -19.23 1.10
CA ILE A 17 2.91 -20.11 0.07
C ILE A 17 1.45 -20.50 0.37
N ASP A 18 1.16 -20.90 1.60
CA ASP A 18 -0.20 -21.27 2.03
C ASP A 18 -1.19 -20.10 1.85
N SER A 19 -0.79 -18.88 2.18
CA SER A 19 -1.57 -17.64 1.94
C SER A 19 -1.82 -17.41 0.45
N THR A 20 -0.82 -17.66 -0.38
CA THR A 20 -0.94 -17.56 -1.84
C THR A 20 -1.96 -18.58 -2.38
N TYR A 21 -1.86 -19.84 -1.96
CA TYR A 21 -2.84 -20.87 -2.35
C TYR A 21 -4.24 -20.56 -1.85
N SER A 22 -4.38 -20.01 -0.66
CA SER A 22 -5.70 -19.55 -0.15
C SER A 22 -6.31 -18.48 -1.05
N THR A 23 -5.50 -17.53 -1.50
CA THR A 23 -5.95 -16.50 -2.45
C THR A 23 -6.32 -17.10 -3.81
N LEU A 24 -5.53 -18.06 -4.33
CA LEU A 24 -5.82 -18.75 -5.59
C LEU A 24 -7.06 -19.65 -5.50
N LYS A 25 -7.36 -20.22 -4.34
CA LYS A 25 -8.60 -20.96 -4.12
C LYS A 25 -9.83 -20.05 -4.23
N GLU A 26 -9.73 -18.83 -3.75
CA GLU A 26 -10.81 -17.85 -3.77
C GLU A 26 -10.93 -17.16 -5.14
N PHE A 27 -9.78 -16.89 -5.78
CA PHE A 27 -9.66 -16.26 -7.11
C PHE A 27 -8.82 -17.14 -8.05
N PRO A 28 -9.36 -18.26 -8.55
CA PRO A 28 -8.56 -19.27 -9.27
C PRO A 28 -8.03 -18.77 -10.62
N ASN A 29 -8.64 -17.78 -11.22
CA ASN A 29 -8.22 -17.15 -12.47
C ASN A 29 -7.41 -15.84 -12.25
N ARG A 30 -6.87 -15.64 -11.04
CA ARG A 30 -6.10 -14.43 -10.72
C ARG A 30 -4.92 -14.23 -11.66
N GLN A 31 -4.79 -13.01 -12.15
CA GLN A 31 -3.68 -12.53 -12.95
C GLN A 31 -2.96 -11.40 -12.20
N LEU A 32 -1.65 -11.36 -12.33
CA LEU A 32 -0.79 -10.29 -11.81
C LEU A 32 -0.10 -9.63 -13.00
N LEU A 33 -0.47 -8.39 -13.29
CA LEU A 33 0.05 -7.62 -14.41
C LEU A 33 0.97 -6.53 -13.86
N GLY A 34 2.27 -6.63 -14.15
CA GLY A 34 3.25 -5.61 -13.78
C GLY A 34 2.99 -4.32 -14.56
N GLU A 35 2.69 -3.22 -13.85
CA GLU A 35 2.54 -1.89 -14.46
C GLU A 35 3.87 -1.15 -14.46
N ASP A 36 4.67 -1.29 -13.41
CA ASP A 36 6.00 -0.70 -13.28
C ASP A 36 6.85 -1.44 -12.27
N VAL A 37 8.18 -1.37 -12.45
CA VAL A 37 9.17 -1.90 -11.52
C VAL A 37 10.25 -0.84 -11.35
N ILE A 38 10.45 -0.40 -10.11
CA ILE A 38 11.52 0.52 -9.73
C ILE A 38 12.50 -0.26 -8.88
N TRP A 39 13.76 -0.30 -9.28
CA TRP A 39 14.78 -1.04 -8.55
C TRP A 39 16.10 -0.27 -8.48
N ASN A 40 16.83 -0.46 -7.43
CA ASN A 40 18.16 0.08 -7.22
C ASN A 40 18.94 -0.80 -6.24
N GLY A 41 20.24 -0.55 -6.11
CA GLY A 41 21.14 -1.31 -5.29
C GLY A 41 22.30 -1.91 -6.08
N ASN A 42 23.06 -2.78 -5.43
CA ASN A 42 24.20 -3.48 -6.02
C ASN A 42 24.47 -4.80 -5.27
N ASP A 43 25.44 -5.57 -5.74
CA ASP A 43 25.77 -6.90 -5.17
C ASP A 43 26.30 -6.80 -3.73
N GLU A 44 26.88 -5.70 -3.34
CA GLU A 44 27.47 -5.52 -1.99
C GLU A 44 26.36 -5.31 -0.95
N ILE A 45 25.47 -4.35 -1.15
CA ILE A 45 24.41 -4.00 -0.19
C ILE A 45 23.13 -4.81 -0.41
N GLY A 46 22.96 -5.40 -1.60
CA GLY A 46 21.73 -6.01 -2.07
C GLY A 46 20.91 -5.07 -2.93
N TYR A 47 19.76 -5.53 -3.36
CA TYR A 47 18.85 -4.80 -4.25
C TYR A 47 17.52 -4.55 -3.57
N HIS A 48 16.93 -3.42 -3.87
CA HIS A 48 15.53 -3.12 -3.59
C HIS A 48 14.75 -3.11 -4.90
N SER A 49 13.54 -3.65 -4.88
CA SER A 49 12.64 -3.70 -6.04
C SER A 49 11.21 -3.41 -5.60
N SER A 50 10.66 -2.31 -6.08
CA SER A 50 9.27 -1.91 -5.84
C SER A 50 8.43 -2.19 -7.07
N HIS A 51 7.40 -3.01 -6.92
CA HIS A 51 6.57 -3.49 -8.00
C HIS A 51 5.17 -2.88 -7.87
N ARG A 52 4.75 -2.10 -8.85
CA ARG A 52 3.35 -1.72 -9.01
C ARG A 52 2.64 -2.74 -9.88
N ILE A 53 1.65 -3.41 -9.31
CA ILE A 53 0.99 -4.56 -9.92
C ILE A 53 -0.51 -4.27 -10.00
N LEU A 54 -1.11 -4.49 -11.17
CA LEU A 54 -2.55 -4.61 -11.32
C LEU A 54 -2.95 -6.09 -11.21
N SER A 55 -3.67 -6.43 -10.15
CA SER A 55 -4.24 -7.76 -9.96
C SER A 55 -5.68 -7.79 -10.49
N LYS A 56 -6.03 -8.86 -11.20
CA LYS A 56 -7.37 -9.13 -11.72
C LYS A 56 -7.79 -10.55 -11.37
N GLY A 57 -9.08 -10.77 -11.24
CA GLY A 57 -9.65 -12.11 -11.02
C GLY A 57 -11.15 -12.07 -10.86
N THR A 58 -11.77 -13.25 -10.74
CA THR A 58 -13.19 -13.41 -10.44
C THR A 58 -13.33 -14.13 -9.10
N HIS A 59 -14.22 -13.65 -8.24
CA HIS A 59 -14.48 -14.25 -6.92
C HIS A 59 -15.32 -15.51 -7.10
N LEU A 60 -14.65 -16.65 -7.30
CA LEU A 60 -15.26 -17.96 -7.62
C LEU A 60 -15.19 -18.98 -6.48
N GLY A 61 -14.36 -18.76 -5.48
CA GLY A 61 -14.20 -19.67 -4.35
C GLY A 61 -14.57 -19.04 -3.03
N LYS A 62 -14.90 -19.90 -2.06
CA LYS A 62 -15.11 -19.49 -0.66
C LYS A 62 -13.76 -19.25 0.02
N GLY A 63 -13.60 -18.11 0.67
CA GLY A 63 -12.37 -17.76 1.36
C GLY A 63 -12.50 -16.63 2.37
N PHE A 64 -11.52 -15.76 2.40
CA PHE A 64 -11.45 -14.63 3.31
C PHE A 64 -12.63 -13.66 3.13
N TYR A 65 -13.04 -13.42 1.88
CA TYR A 65 -14.14 -12.52 1.52
C TYR A 65 -15.53 -13.18 1.63
N GLY A 66 -15.62 -14.45 1.98
CA GLY A 66 -16.87 -15.17 2.19
C GLY A 66 -17.25 -16.11 1.07
N GLU A 67 -18.56 -16.22 0.79
CA GLU A 67 -19.09 -17.06 -0.29
C GLU A 67 -18.80 -16.43 -1.67
N PRO A 68 -18.59 -17.27 -2.71
CA PRO A 68 -18.29 -16.77 -4.04
C PRO A 68 -19.43 -15.90 -4.58
N THR A 69 -19.07 -14.74 -5.12
CA THR A 69 -20.03 -13.78 -5.68
C THR A 69 -20.13 -13.82 -7.20
N GLY A 70 -19.19 -14.49 -7.85
CA GLY A 70 -19.05 -14.49 -9.31
C GLY A 70 -18.64 -13.15 -9.92
N LYS A 71 -18.29 -12.16 -9.07
CA LYS A 71 -17.93 -10.82 -9.52
C LYS A 71 -16.46 -10.72 -9.88
N ASP A 72 -16.18 -9.97 -10.92
CA ASP A 72 -14.82 -9.62 -11.32
C ASP A 72 -14.27 -8.53 -10.41
N ILE A 73 -12.98 -8.65 -10.11
CA ILE A 73 -12.23 -7.67 -9.34
C ILE A 73 -10.98 -7.26 -10.09
N TYR A 74 -10.57 -6.02 -9.87
CA TYR A 74 -9.24 -5.54 -10.20
C TYR A 74 -8.80 -4.53 -9.15
N TYR A 75 -7.54 -4.59 -8.75
CA TYR A 75 -7.00 -3.74 -7.69
C TYR A 75 -5.48 -3.65 -7.81
N ARG A 76 -4.92 -2.56 -7.28
CA ARG A 76 -3.47 -2.39 -7.26
C ARG A 76 -2.83 -2.98 -6.00
N VAL A 77 -1.63 -3.45 -6.22
CA VAL A 77 -0.72 -3.93 -5.18
C VAL A 77 0.62 -3.24 -5.38
N ILE A 78 1.21 -2.77 -4.29
CA ILE A 78 2.62 -2.42 -4.26
C ILE A 78 3.33 -3.47 -3.42
N ALA A 79 4.37 -4.08 -4.01
CA ALA A 79 5.23 -5.04 -3.33
C ALA A 79 6.66 -4.50 -3.36
N ASP A 80 7.19 -4.18 -2.19
CA ASP A 80 8.56 -3.76 -1.99
C ASP A 80 9.37 -4.96 -1.53
N CYS A 81 10.39 -5.35 -2.28
CA CYS A 81 11.22 -6.52 -2.01
C CYS A 81 12.68 -6.13 -1.79
N ALA A 82 13.26 -6.57 -0.69
CA ALA A 82 14.69 -6.54 -0.48
C ALA A 82 15.29 -7.89 -0.92
N CYS A 83 16.26 -7.83 -1.83
CA CYS A 83 16.82 -9.00 -2.51
C CYS A 83 18.34 -9.05 -2.33
N LYS A 84 18.88 -10.22 -2.04
CA LYS A 84 20.31 -10.51 -2.03
C LYS A 84 20.58 -11.98 -2.34
N ASN A 85 21.67 -12.30 -3.01
CA ASN A 85 22.06 -13.66 -3.35
C ASN A 85 20.92 -14.44 -4.06
N ASN A 86 20.25 -13.82 -5.02
CA ASN A 86 19.10 -14.36 -5.75
C ASN A 86 17.90 -14.77 -4.86
N GLN A 87 17.75 -14.16 -3.69
CA GLN A 87 16.66 -14.43 -2.78
C GLN A 87 16.02 -13.13 -2.34
N VAL A 88 14.69 -13.10 -2.29
CA VAL A 88 13.96 -12.08 -1.51
C VAL A 88 14.11 -12.47 -0.05
N TYR A 89 14.64 -11.59 0.76
CA TYR A 89 14.84 -11.85 2.19
C TYR A 89 13.95 -10.99 3.09
N ASP A 90 13.33 -9.95 2.52
CA ASP A 90 12.37 -9.10 3.22
C ASP A 90 11.35 -8.53 2.23
N GLU A 91 10.08 -8.38 2.64
CA GLU A 91 9.00 -7.92 1.75
C GLU A 91 7.97 -7.09 2.51
N TRP A 92 7.49 -6.02 1.87
CA TRP A 92 6.37 -5.19 2.31
C TRP A 92 5.31 -5.18 1.22
N ILE A 93 4.07 -5.50 1.59
CA ILE A 93 2.95 -5.55 0.63
C ILE A 93 1.84 -4.62 1.08
N VAL A 94 1.45 -3.70 0.20
CA VAL A 94 0.25 -2.89 0.33
C VAL A 94 -0.73 -3.30 -0.77
N ARG A 95 -1.96 -3.64 -0.39
CA ARG A 95 -3.03 -4.04 -1.31
C ARG A 95 -4.24 -3.14 -1.14
N ASP A 96 -4.88 -2.78 -2.24
CA ASP A 96 -6.14 -2.03 -2.19
C ASP A 96 -7.31 -2.95 -1.82
N GLN A 97 -7.39 -3.30 -0.53
CA GLN A 97 -8.47 -4.15 0.01
C GLN A 97 -9.83 -3.48 -0.13
N GLY A 98 -9.89 -2.15 0.02
CA GLY A 98 -11.12 -1.40 -0.13
C GLY A 98 -11.73 -1.54 -1.53
N ALA A 99 -10.89 -1.54 -2.57
CA ALA A 99 -11.34 -1.80 -3.93
C ALA A 99 -11.93 -3.20 -4.09
N MET A 100 -11.26 -4.22 -3.55
CA MET A 100 -11.74 -5.60 -3.61
C MET A 100 -13.11 -5.75 -2.94
N VAL A 101 -13.23 -5.26 -1.69
CA VAL A 101 -14.45 -5.35 -0.89
C VAL A 101 -15.65 -4.73 -1.60
N ARG A 102 -15.46 -3.52 -2.17
CA ARG A 102 -16.55 -2.83 -2.91
C ARG A 102 -16.96 -3.58 -4.17
N GLN A 103 -16.00 -4.11 -4.92
CA GLN A 103 -16.28 -4.82 -6.18
C GLN A 103 -17.01 -6.15 -5.95
N ILE A 104 -16.72 -6.86 -4.87
CA ILE A 104 -17.47 -8.09 -4.52
C ILE A 104 -18.85 -7.80 -3.91
N GLY A 105 -19.15 -6.53 -3.57
CA GLY A 105 -20.49 -6.06 -3.21
C GLY A 105 -20.72 -5.74 -1.75
N TYR A 106 -19.66 -5.57 -0.97
CA TYR A 106 -19.75 -5.04 0.39
C TYR A 106 -19.37 -3.57 0.44
N SER A 107 -19.94 -2.82 1.39
CA SER A 107 -19.28 -1.61 1.85
C SER A 107 -18.09 -1.98 2.75
N PRO A 108 -17.03 -1.17 2.82
CA PRO A 108 -15.92 -1.41 3.76
C PRO A 108 -16.39 -1.53 5.21
N GLU A 109 -17.39 -0.73 5.61
CA GLU A 109 -17.97 -0.78 6.95
C GLU A 109 -18.66 -2.11 7.25
N GLU A 110 -19.49 -2.61 6.31
CA GLU A 110 -20.14 -3.93 6.46
C GLU A 110 -19.11 -5.05 6.54
N PHE A 111 -18.08 -4.97 5.72
CA PHE A 111 -17.01 -5.96 5.72
C PHE A 111 -16.22 -5.94 7.03
N ALA A 112 -15.82 -4.76 7.51
CA ALA A 112 -15.12 -4.60 8.78
C ALA A 112 -15.96 -5.14 9.95
N ARG A 113 -17.26 -4.87 9.97
CA ARG A 113 -18.19 -5.39 10.99
C ARG A 113 -18.23 -6.91 10.99
N LYS A 114 -18.34 -7.54 9.81
CA LYS A 114 -18.30 -9.00 9.67
C LYS A 114 -16.97 -9.60 10.14
N MET A 115 -15.85 -8.92 9.87
CA MET A 115 -14.53 -9.35 10.35
C MET A 115 -14.46 -9.32 11.88
N ILE A 116 -14.91 -8.22 12.51
CA ILE A 116 -14.94 -8.08 13.97
C ILE A 116 -15.83 -9.16 14.60
N GLU A 117 -16.99 -9.43 14.03
CA GLU A 117 -17.89 -10.50 14.49
C GLU A 117 -17.21 -11.89 14.40
N LYS A 118 -16.53 -12.17 13.30
CA LYS A 118 -15.78 -13.41 13.07
C LYS A 118 -14.62 -13.59 14.06
N GLU A 119 -14.01 -12.51 14.51
CA GLU A 119 -12.94 -12.48 15.51
C GLU A 119 -13.46 -12.58 16.96
N GLY A 120 -14.79 -12.65 17.15
CA GLY A 120 -15.40 -12.76 18.47
C GLY A 120 -15.75 -11.43 19.12
N GLY A 121 -15.88 -10.37 18.33
CA GLY A 121 -16.28 -9.02 18.77
C GLY A 121 -15.12 -8.08 19.01
N VAL A 122 -15.44 -6.82 19.31
CA VAL A 122 -14.46 -5.72 19.43
C VAL A 122 -13.34 -6.01 20.45
N SER A 123 -13.65 -6.69 21.54
CA SER A 123 -12.66 -7.02 22.59
C SER A 123 -11.61 -8.04 22.14
N ASN A 124 -11.94 -8.86 21.14
CA ASN A 124 -11.09 -9.91 20.60
C ASN A 124 -10.53 -9.58 19.21
N SER A 125 -10.95 -8.45 18.63
CA SER A 125 -10.48 -8.06 17.31
C SER A 125 -8.96 -7.87 17.30
N SER A 126 -8.35 -8.24 16.18
CA SER A 126 -6.91 -8.11 15.97
C SER A 126 -6.45 -6.67 16.23
N LYS A 127 -5.31 -6.53 16.89
CA LYS A 127 -4.69 -5.22 17.03
C LYS A 127 -4.21 -4.76 15.65
N LEU A 128 -4.32 -3.47 15.40
CA LEU A 128 -3.68 -2.87 14.23
C LEU A 128 -2.19 -3.20 14.22
N TYR A 129 -1.68 -3.49 13.04
CA TYR A 129 -0.24 -3.65 12.85
C TYR A 129 0.49 -2.37 13.28
N ASP A 130 1.43 -2.52 14.18
CA ASP A 130 2.34 -1.45 14.56
C ASP A 130 3.66 -1.62 13.80
N ALA A 131 3.87 -0.78 12.80
CA ALA A 131 5.10 -0.78 12.01
C ALA A 131 6.36 -0.53 12.87
N ASN A 132 6.21 0.08 14.05
CA ASN A 132 7.31 0.29 14.98
C ASN A 132 7.69 -0.96 15.78
N SER A 133 6.81 -1.94 15.84
CA SER A 133 7.06 -3.19 16.59
C SER A 133 7.96 -4.17 15.83
N ASP A 134 8.12 -4.00 14.52
CA ASP A 134 8.93 -4.88 13.66
C ASP A 134 10.00 -4.10 12.90
N LYS A 135 11.05 -3.75 13.61
CA LYS A 135 12.23 -3.06 13.07
C LYS A 135 13.38 -3.97 12.65
N ASN A 136 13.20 -5.29 12.74
CA ASN A 136 14.26 -6.25 12.47
C ASN A 136 14.36 -6.58 10.98
N SER A 137 14.85 -5.62 10.22
CA SER A 137 15.28 -5.89 8.86
C SER A 137 16.77 -5.66 8.74
N ASP A 138 17.50 -6.64 8.22
CA ASP A 138 18.91 -6.50 7.83
C ASP A 138 19.05 -5.65 6.55
N TYR A 139 17.93 -5.24 5.99
CA TYR A 139 17.89 -4.42 4.79
C TYR A 139 18.46 -3.01 5.06
N LYS A 140 19.40 -2.63 4.21
CA LYS A 140 19.99 -1.29 4.19
C LYS A 140 19.67 -0.63 2.87
N ALA A 141 18.98 0.50 2.92
CA ALA A 141 18.68 1.29 1.75
C ALA A 141 19.95 1.87 1.10
N GLU A 142 19.97 1.93 -0.21
CA GLU A 142 20.94 2.74 -0.94
C GLU A 142 20.62 4.23 -0.70
N SER A 143 21.66 5.01 -0.45
CA SER A 143 21.50 6.45 -0.28
C SER A 143 21.33 7.15 -1.63
N TYR A 144 20.35 8.02 -1.75
CA TYR A 144 20.21 8.91 -2.89
C TYR A 144 21.08 10.17 -2.72
N LYS A 145 21.43 10.79 -3.84
CA LYS A 145 22.28 11.99 -3.87
C LYS A 145 21.46 13.25 -3.61
N ASP A 146 22.09 14.25 -3.00
CA ASP A 146 21.54 15.59 -2.87
C ASP A 146 21.24 16.19 -4.25
N GLY A 147 20.10 16.86 -4.38
CA GLY A 147 19.61 17.44 -5.64
C GLY A 147 19.00 16.42 -6.61
N SER A 148 19.00 15.12 -6.26
CA SER A 148 18.38 14.07 -7.10
C SER A 148 16.86 14.18 -7.16
N ILE A 149 16.24 13.48 -8.12
CA ILE A 149 14.78 13.38 -8.21
C ILE A 149 14.21 12.66 -6.98
N ALA A 150 14.94 11.71 -6.41
CA ALA A 150 14.54 11.00 -5.20
C ALA A 150 14.42 11.96 -4.02
N GLU A 151 15.40 12.85 -3.81
CA GLU A 151 15.33 13.87 -2.77
C GLU A 151 14.15 14.83 -2.98
N LYS A 152 14.01 15.38 -4.19
CA LYS A 152 12.93 16.32 -4.52
C LYS A 152 11.56 15.71 -4.24
N TYR A 153 11.33 14.47 -4.68
CA TYR A 153 10.07 13.78 -4.47
C TYR A 153 9.79 13.51 -2.98
N THR A 154 10.83 13.16 -2.23
CA THR A 154 10.77 12.97 -0.79
C THR A 154 10.39 14.26 -0.06
N GLN A 155 10.96 15.40 -0.49
CA GLN A 155 10.60 16.72 0.03
C GLN A 155 9.15 17.09 -0.26
N VAL A 156 8.65 16.85 -1.49
CA VAL A 156 7.26 17.09 -1.86
C VAL A 156 6.32 16.32 -0.93
N LEU A 157 6.54 15.01 -0.76
CA LEU A 157 5.73 14.18 0.13
C LEU A 157 5.79 14.65 1.59
N SER A 158 6.97 14.98 2.09
CA SER A 158 7.14 15.48 3.46
C SER A 158 6.43 16.81 3.67
N ASN A 159 6.44 17.70 2.69
CA ASN A 159 5.79 19.00 2.76
C ASN A 159 4.25 18.87 2.83
N ILE A 160 3.67 17.85 2.21
CA ILE A 160 2.22 17.60 2.28
C ILE A 160 1.72 17.59 3.73
N PHE A 161 2.45 16.97 4.64
CA PHE A 161 2.03 16.80 6.03
C PHE A 161 2.71 17.76 7.01
N ASN A 162 3.94 18.18 6.73
CA ASN A 162 4.75 18.97 7.67
C ASN A 162 4.70 20.48 7.43
N LYS A 163 4.32 20.91 6.21
CA LYS A 163 4.32 22.33 5.83
C LYS A 163 3.12 22.65 4.93
N SER A 164 3.40 23.24 3.80
CA SER A 164 2.50 23.41 2.68
C SER A 164 3.17 22.82 1.44
N TYR A 165 2.38 22.24 0.59
CA TYR A 165 2.87 21.84 -0.74
C TYR A 165 2.67 22.98 -1.73
N GLU A 166 3.52 23.01 -2.74
CA GLU A 166 3.36 23.93 -3.85
C GLU A 166 2.45 23.29 -4.91
N TYR A 167 1.58 24.11 -5.50
CA TYR A 167 0.66 23.63 -6.54
C TYR A 167 1.42 23.09 -7.77
N GLU A 168 2.58 23.67 -8.04
CA GLU A 168 3.49 23.36 -9.14
C GLU A 168 4.31 22.08 -8.92
N ASP A 169 4.28 21.49 -7.72
CA ASP A 169 4.97 20.22 -7.44
C ASP A 169 4.42 19.05 -8.27
N TYR A 170 3.22 19.19 -8.80
CA TYR A 170 2.59 18.21 -9.67
C TYR A 170 2.40 18.72 -11.10
N ASP A 171 2.56 17.83 -12.08
CA ASP A 171 2.25 18.12 -13.47
C ASP A 171 0.74 18.36 -13.66
N ARG A 172 0.39 19.26 -14.59
CA ARG A 172 -1.01 19.56 -14.92
C ARG A 172 -1.79 18.35 -15.45
N ALA A 173 -1.07 17.42 -16.08
CA ALA A 173 -1.62 16.19 -16.65
C ALA A 173 -1.30 14.95 -15.81
N ALA A 174 -0.90 15.12 -14.54
CA ALA A 174 -0.60 13.99 -13.66
C ALA A 174 -1.81 13.08 -13.49
N ASN A 175 -1.59 11.78 -13.53
CA ASN A 175 -2.61 10.79 -13.23
C ASN A 175 -2.44 10.31 -11.78
N LEU A 176 -3.56 10.27 -11.07
CA LEU A 176 -3.64 9.78 -9.71
C LEU A 176 -4.33 8.43 -9.65
N PHE A 177 -3.69 7.46 -9.02
CA PHE A 177 -4.30 6.19 -8.64
C PHE A 177 -4.38 6.13 -7.11
N TRP A 178 -5.59 6.30 -6.58
CA TRP A 178 -5.85 6.40 -5.15
C TRP A 178 -6.50 5.13 -4.61
N PRO A 179 -6.31 4.77 -3.33
CA PRO A 179 -6.98 3.64 -2.69
C PRO A 179 -8.50 3.65 -2.91
N GLY A 180 -9.09 2.45 -2.98
CA GLY A 180 -10.48 2.26 -3.35
C GLY A 180 -10.70 2.26 -4.86
N ASN A 181 -9.62 2.08 -5.64
CA ASN A 181 -9.62 2.10 -7.11
C ASN A 181 -10.09 3.42 -7.70
N LYS A 182 -9.88 4.51 -6.97
CA LYS A 182 -10.24 5.85 -7.39
C LYS A 182 -9.18 6.40 -8.33
N LEU A 183 -9.63 7.04 -9.39
CA LEU A 183 -8.80 7.70 -10.37
C LEU A 183 -8.99 9.22 -10.25
N GLY A 184 -7.91 9.96 -10.49
CA GLY A 184 -7.93 11.40 -10.60
C GLY A 184 -7.00 11.86 -11.71
N HIS A 185 -7.18 13.08 -12.17
CA HIS A 185 -6.38 13.68 -13.21
C HIS A 185 -6.11 15.16 -12.91
N GLY A 186 -4.84 15.53 -13.04
CA GLY A 186 -4.40 16.89 -12.78
C GLY A 186 -4.10 17.18 -11.31
N ARG A 187 -3.64 18.38 -11.08
CA ARG A 187 -3.17 18.86 -9.78
C ARG A 187 -4.27 18.95 -8.75
N GLU A 188 -5.45 19.42 -9.20
CA GLU A 188 -6.61 19.64 -8.35
C GLU A 188 -7.05 18.35 -7.66
N ASP A 189 -7.18 17.27 -8.41
CA ASP A 189 -7.58 15.98 -7.86
C ASP A 189 -6.56 15.45 -6.85
N ILE A 190 -5.26 15.60 -7.14
CA ILE A 190 -4.19 15.17 -6.24
C ILE A 190 -4.26 15.97 -4.93
N ILE A 191 -4.37 17.28 -5.03
CA ILE A 191 -4.42 18.19 -3.88
C ILE A 191 -5.68 17.94 -3.04
N GLU A 192 -6.83 17.73 -3.68
CA GLU A 192 -8.06 17.41 -3.00
C GLU A 192 -7.92 16.13 -2.16
N LYS A 193 -7.28 15.09 -2.72
CA LYS A 193 -7.07 13.82 -2.01
C LYS A 193 -6.17 13.98 -0.78
N TRP A 194 -5.06 14.68 -0.88
CA TRP A 194 -4.21 14.96 0.27
C TRP A 194 -4.94 15.80 1.33
N ASN A 195 -5.71 16.80 0.91
CA ASN A 195 -6.50 17.61 1.82
C ASN A 195 -7.62 16.80 2.50
N SER A 196 -8.18 15.80 1.83
CA SER A 196 -9.20 14.93 2.45
C SER A 196 -8.64 14.18 3.65
N ILE A 197 -7.41 13.66 3.56
CA ILE A 197 -6.73 13.03 4.70
C ILE A 197 -6.58 14.03 5.86
N LYS A 198 -6.06 15.22 5.58
CA LYS A 198 -5.84 16.25 6.59
C LYS A 198 -7.12 16.76 7.29
N LYS A 199 -8.24 16.71 6.58
CA LYS A 199 -9.55 17.08 7.16
C LYS A 199 -10.10 16.01 8.09
N ILE A 200 -9.79 14.76 7.83
CA ILE A 200 -10.36 13.61 8.53
C ILE A 200 -9.51 13.22 9.74
N PHE A 201 -8.20 13.29 9.59
CA PHE A 201 -7.25 12.90 10.63
C PHE A 201 -6.56 14.12 11.24
N THR A 202 -6.40 14.09 12.56
CA THR A 202 -5.63 15.08 13.35
C THR A 202 -4.41 14.42 13.98
N ASN A 203 -3.51 15.21 14.52
CA ASN A 203 -2.28 14.74 15.16
C ASN A 203 -1.45 13.81 14.22
N ILE A 204 -1.45 14.18 12.95
CA ILE A 204 -0.77 13.38 11.92
C ILE A 204 0.73 13.39 12.15
N LYS A 205 1.32 12.18 12.20
CA LYS A 205 2.76 11.93 12.14
C LYS A 205 3.05 11.22 10.83
N PHE A 206 3.93 11.80 10.05
CA PHE A 206 4.35 11.25 8.77
C PHE A 206 5.85 10.95 8.81
N SER A 207 6.24 9.77 8.36
CA SER A 207 7.63 9.38 8.22
C SER A 207 7.87 8.61 6.94
N ILE A 208 9.02 8.84 6.33
CA ILE A 208 9.48 8.08 5.17
C ILE A 208 10.39 6.96 5.69
N GLU A 209 10.09 5.74 5.31
CA GLU A 209 10.81 4.54 5.73
C GLU A 209 11.84 4.10 4.69
N HIS A 210 11.52 4.26 3.41
CA HIS A 210 12.40 3.85 2.32
C HIS A 210 12.11 4.64 1.05
N VAL A 211 13.15 4.88 0.26
CA VAL A 211 13.07 5.51 -1.06
C VAL A 211 13.83 4.66 -2.06
N GLY A 212 13.10 4.08 -3.02
CA GLY A 212 13.66 3.45 -4.20
C GLY A 212 13.64 4.43 -5.37
N PHE A 213 14.63 4.38 -6.24
CA PHE A 213 14.69 5.27 -7.40
C PHE A 213 15.34 4.56 -8.58
N LEU A 214 14.91 4.92 -9.77
CA LEU A 214 15.45 4.41 -11.02
C LEU A 214 15.56 5.52 -12.05
N GLU A 215 16.77 5.79 -12.45
CA GLU A 215 17.11 6.73 -13.51
C GLU A 215 17.74 5.96 -14.67
N GLU A 216 17.04 5.91 -15.80
CA GLU A 216 17.50 5.26 -17.03
C GLU A 216 17.68 6.30 -18.11
N PRO A 217 18.70 6.18 -18.99
CA PRO A 217 18.87 7.08 -20.13
C PRO A 217 17.59 7.15 -20.97
N GLU A 218 17.23 8.35 -21.38
CA GLU A 218 16.08 8.62 -22.26
C GLU A 218 14.69 8.28 -21.70
N LYS A 219 14.60 7.93 -20.40
CA LYS A 219 13.34 7.70 -19.72
C LYS A 219 13.13 8.72 -18.60
N ASN A 220 11.87 8.97 -18.29
CA ASN A 220 11.55 9.75 -17.10
C ASN A 220 12.02 9.01 -15.84
N PRO A 221 12.66 9.71 -14.91
CA PRO A 221 13.04 9.11 -13.63
C PRO A 221 11.81 8.67 -12.85
N ARG A 222 11.96 7.61 -12.09
CA ARG A 222 10.89 6.99 -11.29
C ARG A 222 11.34 6.84 -9.84
N VAL A 223 10.43 7.11 -8.93
CA VAL A 223 10.69 7.02 -7.49
C VAL A 223 9.57 6.20 -6.83
N SER A 224 9.95 5.29 -5.97
CA SER A 224 9.04 4.58 -5.06
C SER A 224 9.32 5.02 -3.63
N VAL A 225 8.29 5.36 -2.89
CA VAL A 225 8.45 5.80 -1.50
C VAL A 225 7.56 4.94 -0.61
N ARG A 226 8.18 4.23 0.33
CA ARG A 226 7.46 3.61 1.43
C ARG A 226 7.42 4.59 2.59
N TRP A 227 6.23 4.87 3.08
CA TRP A 227 6.00 5.83 4.13
C TRP A 227 4.97 5.31 5.14
N PHE A 228 5.00 5.88 6.31
CA PHE A 228 4.08 5.59 7.38
C PHE A 228 3.37 6.87 7.83
N LEU A 229 2.07 6.75 8.04
CA LEU A 229 1.24 7.83 8.53
C LEU A 229 0.42 7.34 9.72
N GLU A 230 0.53 8.03 10.83
CA GLU A 230 -0.26 7.84 12.04
C GLU A 230 -1.08 9.09 12.32
N GLY A 231 -2.32 8.92 12.72
CA GLY A 231 -3.19 10.05 13.05
C GLY A 231 -4.43 9.61 13.81
N GLU A 232 -5.11 10.56 14.41
CA GLU A 232 -6.37 10.37 15.10
C GLU A 232 -7.53 10.65 14.14
N HIS A 233 -8.46 9.69 13.99
CA HIS A 233 -9.66 9.88 13.19
C HIS A 233 -10.61 10.82 13.92
N ALA A 234 -10.66 12.07 13.51
CA ALA A 234 -11.37 13.16 14.18
C ALA A 234 -12.69 13.55 13.51
N ASN A 235 -12.84 13.29 12.21
CA ASN A 235 -14.02 13.71 11.47
C ASN A 235 -14.58 12.55 10.62
N GLU A 236 -15.90 12.44 10.56
CA GLU A 236 -16.59 11.45 9.72
C GLU A 236 -16.44 11.81 8.23
N SER A 237 -16.41 10.79 7.39
CA SER A 237 -16.46 10.95 5.94
C SER A 237 -17.02 9.70 5.26
N ASP A 238 -17.51 9.86 4.03
CA ASP A 238 -17.97 8.74 3.20
C ASP A 238 -16.84 7.78 2.83
N GLU A 239 -15.61 8.27 2.85
CA GLU A 239 -14.43 7.51 2.47
C GLU A 239 -13.89 6.65 3.61
N TYR A 240 -13.81 7.21 4.81
CA TYR A 240 -13.20 6.59 5.99
C TYR A 240 -14.24 6.22 7.06
N GLY A 241 -15.52 6.50 6.82
CA GLY A 241 -16.61 6.15 7.71
C GLY A 241 -16.75 7.07 8.92
N LYS A 242 -17.45 6.54 9.95
CA LYS A 242 -17.66 7.23 11.21
C LYS A 242 -16.40 7.19 12.07
N ILE A 243 -16.28 8.18 12.98
CA ILE A 243 -15.21 8.22 13.96
C ILE A 243 -15.20 6.92 14.77
N GLY A 244 -14.07 6.22 14.74
CA GLY A 244 -13.90 4.94 15.41
C GLY A 244 -12.66 4.20 14.93
N ARG A 245 -12.46 2.98 15.40
CA ARG A 245 -11.40 2.12 14.87
C ARG A 245 -11.85 1.57 13.52
N ALA A 246 -11.18 2.00 12.45
CA ALA A 246 -11.31 1.40 11.15
C ALA A 246 -10.08 0.55 10.86
N HIS A 247 -10.29 -0.71 10.46
CA HIS A 247 -9.27 -1.49 9.77
C HIS A 247 -9.45 -1.23 8.27
N VAL A 248 -8.52 -0.49 7.68
CA VAL A 248 -8.48 -0.25 6.24
C VAL A 248 -7.35 -1.06 5.64
#